data_1750b7004935d3745303f3ed0a398efb
#
_entry.id   1750b7004935d3745303f3ed0a398efb
#
_cell.length_a   1.000
_cell.length_b   1.000
_cell.length_c   1.000
_cell.angle_alpha   90.00
_cell.angle_beta   90.00
_cell.angle_gamma   90.00
#
_symmetry.space_group_name_H-M   'P 1'
#
loop_
_entity.id
_entity.type
_entity.pdbx_description
1 polymer ?
#
loop_
_entity_poly.entity_id
_entity_poly.type
_entity_poly.pdbx_seq_one_letter_code
_entity_poly.pdbx_strand_id
1 'polypeptide(L)'
;MAKWRRALPDDAWPEGFPESGVVWRRDVFAVAESWRSEVATPRQLLAAALMWGYGLNGYGPWRAVKALNGDQHGERLTRALDGLRADHPTLEDSRAAFRSFRDAKVSRLPWLGPAFFTKVVYFAGYRRDGHEIQPLILDRVVAGRLPVEAGVRRRWGGWRSDEWIAYLQWAAERAAAAKVEPDAVEMALFRGDSLSS
;
A
#
# COMPACT_ATOMS: atom_id res chain seq x y z
N MET A 1 -3.82 -11.54 16.06
CA MET A 1 -4.06 -10.13 16.47
C MET A 1 -3.47 -9.79 17.83
N ALA A 2 -3.58 -10.60 18.89
CA ALA A 2 -3.05 -10.28 20.22
C ALA A 2 -1.57 -9.84 20.28
N LYS A 3 -0.69 -10.39 19.43
CA LYS A 3 0.71 -9.94 19.32
C LYS A 3 0.83 -8.52 18.76
N TRP A 4 -0.03 -8.16 17.82
CA TRP A 4 -0.10 -6.84 17.22
C TRP A 4 -0.58 -5.81 18.24
N ARG A 5 -1.69 -6.11 18.95
CA ARG A 5 -2.26 -5.20 19.98
C ARG A 5 -1.27 -4.91 21.11
N ARG A 6 -0.47 -5.89 21.52
CA ARG A 6 0.56 -5.71 22.55
C ARG A 6 1.80 -4.95 22.08
N ALA A 7 2.09 -4.99 20.77
CA ALA A 7 3.32 -4.42 20.23
C ALA A 7 3.13 -2.99 19.74
N LEU A 8 1.98 -2.68 19.13
CA LEU A 8 1.72 -1.36 18.55
C LEU A 8 1.46 -0.32 19.65
N PRO A 9 1.94 0.92 19.45
CA PRO A 9 1.51 2.06 20.27
C PRO A 9 -0.01 2.25 20.20
N ASP A 10 -0.63 2.69 21.28
CA ASP A 10 -2.09 2.86 21.35
C ASP A 10 -2.61 3.86 20.31
N ASP A 11 -1.89 4.94 20.06
CA ASP A 11 -2.19 5.96 19.05
C ASP A 11 -2.12 5.46 17.61
N ALA A 12 -1.45 4.33 17.36
CA ALA A 12 -1.36 3.70 16.05
C ALA A 12 -2.37 2.57 15.85
N TRP A 13 -3.12 2.17 16.86
CA TRP A 13 -4.18 1.17 16.71
C TRP A 13 -5.43 1.82 16.09
N PRO A 14 -5.92 1.35 14.93
CA PRO A 14 -7.11 1.94 14.31
C PRO A 14 -8.36 1.64 15.13
N GLU A 15 -9.21 2.64 15.31
CA GLU A 15 -10.49 2.47 15.98
C GLU A 15 -11.39 1.50 15.20
N GLY A 16 -12.09 0.62 15.91
CA GLY A 16 -12.97 -0.38 15.31
C GLY A 16 -12.26 -1.48 14.50
N PHE A 17 -10.91 -1.50 14.50
CA PHE A 17 -10.16 -2.52 13.76
C PHE A 17 -10.26 -3.89 14.45
N PRO A 18 -10.28 -5.01 13.68
CA PRO A 18 -10.47 -6.35 14.27
C PRO A 18 -9.43 -6.68 15.33
N GLU A 19 -9.85 -7.00 16.53
CA GLU A 19 -8.96 -7.42 17.63
C GLU A 19 -8.59 -8.90 17.57
N SER A 20 -9.34 -9.70 16.80
CA SER A 20 -9.13 -11.14 16.60
C SER A 20 -9.38 -11.54 15.16
N GLY A 21 -8.90 -12.73 14.77
CA GLY A 21 -9.14 -13.26 13.42
C GLY A 21 -8.20 -12.72 12.36
N VAL A 22 -8.70 -12.63 11.13
CA VAL A 22 -7.98 -12.24 9.92
C VAL A 22 -8.38 -10.82 9.53
N VAL A 23 -7.39 -10.01 9.17
CA VAL A 23 -7.60 -8.67 8.59
C VAL A 23 -7.86 -8.81 7.09
N TRP A 24 -8.95 -8.26 6.61
CA TRP A 24 -9.32 -8.26 5.20
C TRP A 24 -8.98 -6.91 4.54
N ARG A 25 -8.87 -6.89 3.22
CA ARG A 25 -8.68 -5.62 2.48
C ARG A 25 -9.74 -4.58 2.84
N ARG A 26 -10.99 -4.99 2.98
CA ARG A 26 -12.10 -4.09 3.36
C ARG A 26 -11.87 -3.38 4.70
N ASP A 27 -11.25 -4.07 5.67
CA ASP A 27 -11.00 -3.48 6.99
C ASP A 27 -9.95 -2.36 6.88
N VAL A 28 -8.92 -2.54 6.03
CA VAL A 28 -7.91 -1.52 5.78
C VAL A 28 -8.48 -0.36 4.95
N PHE A 29 -9.36 -0.65 3.98
CA PHE A 29 -10.06 0.42 3.24
C PHE A 29 -10.96 1.26 4.16
N ALA A 30 -11.62 0.66 5.16
CA ALA A 30 -12.39 1.41 6.15
C ALA A 30 -11.50 2.39 6.94
N VAL A 31 -10.30 1.96 7.35
CA VAL A 31 -9.32 2.85 7.98
C VAL A 31 -8.84 3.93 7.02
N ALA A 32 -8.62 3.60 5.75
CA ALA A 32 -8.22 4.58 4.73
C ALA A 32 -9.31 5.63 4.50
N GLU A 33 -10.59 5.24 4.51
CA GLU A 33 -11.71 6.17 4.43
C GLU A 33 -11.75 7.12 5.63
N SER A 34 -11.63 6.56 6.84
CA SER A 34 -11.54 7.36 8.07
C SER A 34 -10.34 8.30 8.06
N TRP A 35 -9.20 7.87 7.47
CA TRP A 35 -8.03 8.74 7.32
C TRP A 35 -8.29 9.88 6.34
N ARG A 36 -8.97 9.63 5.21
CA ARG A 36 -9.34 10.67 4.26
C ARG A 36 -10.26 11.71 4.88
N SER A 37 -11.20 11.26 5.69
CA SER A 37 -12.13 12.12 6.46
C SER A 37 -11.51 12.73 7.73
N GLU A 38 -10.18 12.63 7.92
CA GLU A 38 -9.44 13.19 9.07
C GLU A 38 -9.82 12.61 10.44
N VAL A 39 -10.55 11.50 10.48
CA VAL A 39 -10.90 10.78 11.72
C VAL A 39 -9.75 9.89 12.16
N ALA A 40 -9.18 9.08 11.24
CA ALA A 40 -8.01 8.28 11.54
C ALA A 40 -6.70 9.01 11.18
N THR A 41 -5.64 8.69 11.91
CA THR A 41 -4.29 9.24 11.67
C THR A 41 -3.55 8.46 10.57
N PRO A 42 -2.54 9.06 9.91
CA PRO A 42 -1.71 8.33 8.95
C PRO A 42 -0.92 7.18 9.60
N ARG A 43 -0.66 7.24 10.90
CA ARG A 43 -0.04 6.16 11.68
C ARG A 43 -0.97 4.95 11.81
N GLN A 44 -2.26 5.18 12.03
CA GLN A 44 -3.28 4.14 12.06
C GLN A 44 -3.45 3.47 10.69
N LEU A 45 -3.44 4.24 9.60
CA LEU A 45 -3.45 3.70 8.24
C LEU A 45 -2.21 2.84 7.95
N LEU A 46 -1.01 3.31 8.32
CA LEU A 46 0.21 2.52 8.20
C LEU A 46 0.10 1.21 8.98
N ALA A 47 -0.34 1.27 10.24
CA ALA A 47 -0.50 0.08 11.09
C ALA A 47 -1.48 -0.93 10.47
N ALA A 48 -2.65 -0.47 10.00
CA ALA A 48 -3.65 -1.31 9.35
C ALA A 48 -3.08 -2.00 8.09
N ALA A 49 -2.41 -1.24 7.22
CA ALA A 49 -1.80 -1.77 6.00
C ALA A 49 -0.69 -2.80 6.30
N LEU A 50 0.10 -2.58 7.35
CA LEU A 50 1.14 -3.52 7.78
C LEU A 50 0.55 -4.77 8.44
N MET A 51 -0.47 -4.65 9.27
CA MET A 51 -1.18 -5.80 9.86
C MET A 51 -1.75 -6.71 8.77
N TRP A 52 -2.38 -6.12 7.76
CA TRP A 52 -2.86 -6.87 6.59
C TRP A 52 -1.69 -7.48 5.80
N GLY A 53 -0.66 -6.70 5.49
CA GLY A 53 0.44 -7.10 4.62
C GLY A 53 1.37 -8.17 5.20
N TYR A 54 1.55 -8.20 6.52
CA TYR A 54 2.33 -9.24 7.20
C TYR A 54 1.46 -10.44 7.60
N GLY A 55 0.16 -10.26 7.77
CA GLY A 55 -0.73 -11.31 8.24
C GLY A 55 -0.25 -11.93 9.56
N LEU A 56 -0.10 -13.25 9.56
CA LEU A 56 0.35 -14.02 10.73
C LEU A 56 1.88 -14.09 10.88
N ASN A 57 2.66 -13.42 10.05
CA ASN A 57 4.12 -13.43 10.13
C ASN A 57 4.60 -12.87 11.47
N GLY A 58 5.34 -13.65 12.22
CA GLY A 58 5.79 -13.32 13.58
C GLY A 58 6.70 -12.08 13.68
N TYR A 59 7.38 -11.68 12.60
CA TYR A 59 8.21 -10.48 12.55
C TYR A 59 7.42 -9.20 12.23
N GLY A 60 6.17 -9.33 11.79
CA GLY A 60 5.33 -8.19 11.40
C GLY A 60 5.21 -7.12 12.48
N PRO A 61 4.77 -7.45 13.71
CA PRO A 61 4.63 -6.47 14.79
C PRO A 61 5.90 -5.70 15.08
N TRP A 62 7.04 -6.39 15.17
CA TRP A 62 8.33 -5.75 15.46
C TRP A 62 8.73 -4.76 14.35
N ARG A 63 8.57 -5.11 13.08
CA ARG A 63 8.89 -4.22 11.95
C ARG A 63 7.97 -3.01 11.91
N ALA A 64 6.67 -3.21 12.17
CA ALA A 64 5.71 -2.13 12.22
C ALA A 64 6.06 -1.10 13.31
N VAL A 65 6.42 -1.57 14.52
CA VAL A 65 6.89 -0.70 15.60
C VAL A 65 8.14 0.09 15.19
N LYS A 66 9.10 -0.55 14.51
CA LYS A 66 10.29 0.15 14.01
C LYS A 66 9.96 1.23 12.99
N ALA A 67 9.01 0.97 12.08
CA ALA A 67 8.55 1.97 11.13
C ALA A 67 7.83 3.12 11.82
N LEU A 68 6.89 2.83 12.73
CA LEU A 68 6.13 3.83 13.49
C LEU A 68 7.01 4.70 14.40
N ASN A 69 8.03 4.11 15.05
CA ASN A 69 8.99 4.85 15.87
C ASN A 69 9.90 5.76 15.04
N GLY A 70 10.05 5.48 13.73
CA GLY A 70 10.74 6.37 12.78
C GLY A 70 9.95 7.64 12.44
N ASP A 71 8.67 7.71 12.84
CA ASP A 71 7.75 8.83 12.61
C ASP A 71 6.73 8.92 13.75
N GLN A 72 7.19 9.34 14.93
CA GLN A 72 6.40 9.32 16.15
C GLN A 72 5.14 10.20 16.08
N HIS A 73 5.19 11.29 15.33
CA HIS A 73 4.08 12.23 15.16
C HIS A 73 3.34 12.08 13.83
N GLY A 74 3.77 11.16 12.96
CA GLY A 74 3.13 10.93 11.66
C GLY A 74 3.40 11.99 10.60
N GLU A 75 4.36 12.89 10.83
CA GLU A 75 4.67 14.01 9.92
C GLU A 75 5.21 13.54 8.57
N ARG A 76 6.07 12.51 8.57
CA ARG A 76 6.62 11.93 7.34
C ARG A 76 5.55 11.20 6.54
N LEU A 77 4.68 10.47 7.24
CA LEU A 77 3.52 9.79 6.64
C LEU A 77 2.55 10.82 6.05
N THR A 78 2.20 11.87 6.80
CA THR A 78 1.34 12.95 6.30
C THR A 78 1.91 13.52 5.01
N ARG A 79 3.19 13.93 5.01
CA ARG A 79 3.85 14.50 3.83
C ARG A 79 3.87 13.55 2.64
N ALA A 80 4.07 12.24 2.87
CA ALA A 80 4.10 11.26 1.80
C ALA A 80 2.73 10.98 1.19
N LEU A 81 1.66 11.09 1.99
CA LEU A 81 0.32 10.64 1.60
C LEU A 81 -0.64 11.80 1.30
N ASP A 82 -0.23 13.05 1.52
CA ASP A 82 -1.11 14.23 1.43
C ASP A 82 -1.88 14.31 0.10
N GLY A 83 -1.20 14.22 -1.01
CA GLY A 83 -1.83 14.24 -2.34
C GLY A 83 -2.83 13.09 -2.58
N LEU A 84 -2.73 12.01 -1.80
CA LEU A 84 -3.64 10.86 -1.93
C LEU A 84 -4.95 11.03 -1.15
N ARG A 85 -5.13 12.13 -0.40
CA ARG A 85 -6.40 12.46 0.26
C ARG A 85 -7.48 12.94 -0.69
N ALA A 86 -7.10 13.49 -1.83
CA ALA A 86 -8.04 13.99 -2.83
C ALA A 86 -9.08 12.92 -3.21
N ASP A 87 -10.26 13.34 -3.59
CA ASP A 87 -11.33 12.44 -4.08
C ASP A 87 -10.86 11.67 -5.32
N HIS A 88 -10.06 12.34 -6.17
CA HIS A 88 -9.49 11.77 -7.39
C HIS A 88 -7.98 12.02 -7.43
N PRO A 89 -7.17 11.25 -6.65
CA PRO A 89 -5.71 11.41 -6.69
C PRO A 89 -5.16 11.00 -8.06
N THR A 90 -4.26 11.82 -8.57
CA THR A 90 -3.66 11.63 -9.90
C THR A 90 -2.55 10.56 -9.88
N LEU A 91 -2.11 10.14 -11.07
CA LEU A 91 -0.94 9.30 -11.22
C LEU A 91 0.33 9.99 -10.67
N GLU A 92 0.44 11.32 -10.78
CA GLU A 92 1.59 12.06 -10.25
C GLU A 92 1.55 12.14 -8.72
N ASP A 93 0.39 12.23 -8.09
CA ASP A 93 0.26 12.13 -6.63
C ASP A 93 0.76 10.76 -6.13
N SER A 94 0.38 9.69 -6.83
CA SER A 94 0.87 8.34 -6.55
C SER A 94 2.38 8.22 -6.73
N ARG A 95 2.95 8.82 -7.79
CA ARG A 95 4.38 8.88 -8.04
C ARG A 95 5.12 9.68 -6.99
N ALA A 96 4.56 10.83 -6.58
CA ALA A 96 5.12 11.68 -5.53
C ALA A 96 5.17 10.93 -4.19
N ALA A 97 4.11 10.22 -3.82
CA ALA A 97 4.07 9.38 -2.63
C ALA A 97 5.16 8.28 -2.66
N PHE A 98 5.29 7.57 -3.77
CA PHE A 98 6.34 6.56 -3.95
C PHE A 98 7.74 7.15 -3.78
N ARG A 99 8.02 8.31 -4.40
CA ARG A 99 9.31 9.01 -4.31
C ARG A 99 9.58 9.47 -2.88
N SER A 100 8.59 10.03 -2.20
CA SER A 100 8.66 10.47 -0.80
C SER A 100 9.10 9.34 0.12
N PHE A 101 8.51 8.16 0.02
CA PHE A 101 8.91 6.99 0.82
C PHE A 101 10.30 6.46 0.48
N ARG A 102 10.85 6.78 -0.67
CA ARG A 102 12.21 6.42 -1.07
C ARG A 102 13.27 7.39 -0.58
N ASP A 103 12.92 8.64 -0.37
CA ASP A 103 13.86 9.71 0.00
C ASP A 103 14.05 9.76 1.52
N ALA A 104 15.32 9.55 1.93
CA ALA A 104 15.72 9.59 3.33
C ALA A 104 15.52 10.98 3.97
N LYS A 105 15.59 12.04 3.18
CA LYS A 105 15.44 13.44 3.64
C LYS A 105 13.96 13.85 3.74
N VAL A 106 13.06 13.11 3.10
CA VAL A 106 11.63 13.45 3.02
C VAL A 106 10.82 12.55 3.96
N SER A 107 10.54 11.31 3.57
CA SER A 107 9.57 10.48 4.28
C SER A 107 9.96 9.01 4.42
N ARG A 108 11.21 8.64 4.11
CA ARG A 108 11.66 7.27 4.26
C ARG A 108 11.58 6.81 5.72
N LEU A 109 10.85 5.72 5.95
CA LEU A 109 10.74 5.09 7.26
C LEU A 109 11.64 3.85 7.35
N PRO A 110 12.20 3.55 8.53
CA PRO A 110 12.98 2.34 8.73
C PRO A 110 12.10 1.10 8.50
N TRP A 111 12.67 0.06 7.90
CA TRP A 111 12.01 -1.22 7.65
C TRP A 111 10.77 -1.17 6.72
N LEU A 112 10.48 -0.02 6.11
CA LEU A 112 9.38 0.19 5.19
C LEU A 112 9.90 0.31 3.75
N GLY A 113 10.17 -0.82 3.12
CA GLY A 113 10.58 -0.89 1.71
C GLY A 113 9.39 -0.88 0.73
N PRO A 114 9.66 -0.84 -0.60
CA PRO A 114 8.63 -0.73 -1.63
C PRO A 114 7.52 -1.77 -1.52
N ALA A 115 7.83 -3.02 -1.20
CA ALA A 115 6.83 -4.07 -1.02
C ALA A 115 5.78 -3.77 0.06
N PHE A 116 6.09 -2.86 1.00
CA PHE A 116 5.18 -2.47 2.08
C PHE A 116 4.62 -1.07 1.90
N PHE A 117 5.44 -0.08 1.52
CA PHE A 117 4.86 1.25 1.33
C PHE A 117 3.92 1.32 0.12
N THR A 118 4.10 0.49 -0.94
CA THR A 118 3.10 0.42 -2.01
C THR A 118 1.75 -0.10 -1.53
N LYS A 119 1.71 -0.93 -0.47
CA LYS A 119 0.44 -1.31 0.19
C LYS A 119 -0.22 -0.09 0.86
N VAL A 120 0.57 0.73 1.56
CA VAL A 120 0.05 1.95 2.18
C VAL A 120 -0.46 2.93 1.11
N VAL A 121 0.31 3.15 0.04
CA VAL A 121 -0.09 4.02 -1.08
C VAL A 121 -1.33 3.48 -1.78
N TYR A 122 -1.44 2.16 -1.97
CA TYR A 122 -2.63 1.53 -2.53
C TYR A 122 -3.88 1.82 -1.68
N PHE A 123 -3.85 1.54 -0.39
CA PHE A 123 -5.02 1.80 0.45
C PHE A 123 -5.36 3.30 0.59
N ALA A 124 -4.34 4.16 0.63
CA ALA A 124 -4.54 5.60 0.69
C ALA A 124 -5.16 6.17 -0.59
N GLY A 125 -4.65 5.74 -1.76
CA GLY A 125 -4.94 6.38 -3.04
C GLY A 125 -5.94 5.66 -3.94
N TYR A 126 -6.17 4.36 -3.75
CA TYR A 126 -7.10 3.60 -4.61
C TYR A 126 -8.55 4.02 -4.37
N ARG A 127 -9.28 4.26 -5.47
CA ARG A 127 -10.72 4.57 -5.48
C ARG A 127 -11.43 3.60 -6.42
N ARG A 128 -12.51 2.99 -5.97
CA ARG A 128 -13.43 2.32 -6.89
C ARG A 128 -14.07 3.37 -7.78
N ASP A 129 -14.25 3.06 -9.04
CA ASP A 129 -14.77 4.00 -10.05
C ASP A 129 -13.91 5.29 -10.19
N GLY A 130 -12.64 5.22 -9.79
CA GLY A 130 -11.67 6.30 -9.92
C GLY A 130 -11.04 6.39 -11.31
N HIS A 131 -9.86 6.99 -11.40
CA HIS A 131 -9.09 7.04 -12.65
C HIS A 131 -8.69 5.65 -13.12
N GLU A 132 -8.52 5.47 -14.44
CA GLU A 132 -8.08 4.20 -15.03
C GLU A 132 -6.75 3.72 -14.46
N ILE A 133 -5.80 4.63 -14.22
CA ILE A 133 -4.49 4.30 -13.65
C ILE A 133 -4.49 4.64 -12.16
N GLN A 134 -4.46 3.62 -11.33
CA GLN A 134 -4.51 3.76 -9.88
C GLN A 134 -3.32 3.09 -9.19
N PRO A 135 -2.97 3.50 -7.96
CA PRO A 135 -1.89 2.86 -7.22
C PRO A 135 -2.24 1.39 -6.92
N LEU A 136 -1.30 0.50 -7.23
CA LEU A 136 -1.40 -0.93 -6.98
C LEU A 136 -0.20 -1.42 -6.17
N ILE A 137 -0.36 -2.57 -5.54
CA ILE A 137 0.69 -3.20 -4.74
C ILE A 137 1.77 -3.77 -5.66
N LEU A 138 3.04 -3.46 -5.36
CA LEU A 138 4.19 -4.08 -5.98
C LEU A 138 5.05 -4.74 -4.91
N ASP A 139 4.85 -6.03 -4.74
CA ASP A 139 5.69 -6.87 -3.88
C ASP A 139 6.41 -7.96 -4.68
N ARG A 140 7.17 -8.81 -3.97
CA ARG A 140 7.95 -9.86 -4.61
C ARG A 140 7.09 -10.86 -5.39
N VAL A 141 5.89 -11.17 -4.92
CA VAL A 141 5.01 -12.13 -5.57
C VAL A 141 4.49 -11.55 -6.88
N VAL A 142 3.95 -10.33 -6.81
CA VAL A 142 3.48 -9.60 -7.99
C VAL A 142 4.62 -9.39 -8.99
N ALA A 143 5.75 -8.83 -8.56
CA ALA A 143 6.90 -8.57 -9.43
C ALA A 143 7.47 -9.84 -10.09
N GLY A 144 7.42 -10.98 -9.39
CA GLY A 144 7.87 -12.26 -9.92
C GLY A 144 6.98 -12.83 -11.05
N ARG A 145 5.73 -12.39 -11.12
CA ARG A 145 4.72 -12.85 -12.09
C ARG A 145 4.41 -11.84 -13.18
N LEU A 146 4.91 -10.62 -13.04
CA LEU A 146 4.76 -9.62 -14.10
C LEU A 146 5.48 -10.07 -15.38
N PRO A 147 4.87 -9.87 -16.55
CA PRO A 147 5.57 -10.05 -17.83
C PRO A 147 6.58 -8.93 -18.05
N VAL A 148 7.46 -9.12 -19.02
CA VAL A 148 8.53 -8.14 -19.33
C VAL A 148 7.95 -6.80 -19.78
N GLU A 149 6.83 -6.81 -20.46
CA GLU A 149 6.12 -5.65 -21.00
C GLU A 149 5.63 -4.69 -19.88
N ALA A 150 5.43 -5.21 -18.67
CA ALA A 150 5.08 -4.38 -17.51
C ALA A 150 6.24 -3.47 -17.02
N GLY A 151 7.43 -3.59 -17.61
CA GLY A 151 8.56 -2.68 -17.36
C GLY A 151 9.23 -2.83 -16.00
N VAL A 152 8.89 -3.87 -15.23
CA VAL A 152 9.42 -4.10 -13.88
C VAL A 152 10.52 -5.15 -13.91
N ARG A 153 11.69 -4.81 -13.40
CA ARG A 153 12.79 -5.78 -13.28
C ARG A 153 12.48 -6.81 -12.19
N ARG A 154 12.63 -8.09 -12.51
CA ARG A 154 12.51 -9.18 -11.53
C ARG A 154 13.66 -9.14 -10.54
N ARG A 155 13.39 -8.65 -9.33
CA ARG A 155 14.32 -8.60 -8.20
C ARG A 155 13.56 -8.61 -6.86
N TRP A 156 14.29 -8.81 -5.79
CA TRP A 156 13.71 -8.94 -4.45
C TRP A 156 13.19 -7.63 -3.83
N GLY A 157 13.32 -6.51 -4.52
CA GLY A 157 12.91 -5.19 -4.06
C GLY A 157 13.73 -4.08 -4.71
N GLY A 158 13.64 -2.89 -4.15
CA GLY A 158 14.41 -1.75 -4.64
C GLY A 158 13.90 -1.15 -5.96
N TRP A 159 12.67 -1.48 -6.36
CA TRP A 159 12.04 -0.92 -7.55
C TRP A 159 12.03 0.61 -7.50
N ARG A 160 12.13 1.24 -8.67
CA ARG A 160 12.10 2.69 -8.84
C ARG A 160 10.68 3.15 -9.16
N SER A 161 10.42 4.45 -9.01
CA SER A 161 9.10 5.01 -9.29
C SER A 161 8.67 4.83 -10.75
N ASP A 162 9.62 4.94 -11.70
CA ASP A 162 9.35 4.72 -13.12
C ASP A 162 8.94 3.26 -13.43
N GLU A 163 9.60 2.28 -12.83
CA GLU A 163 9.21 0.87 -12.95
C GLU A 163 7.81 0.62 -12.36
N TRP A 164 7.51 1.22 -11.21
CA TRP A 164 6.19 1.09 -10.60
C TRP A 164 5.10 1.76 -11.44
N ILE A 165 5.36 2.94 -12.00
CA ILE A 165 4.41 3.61 -12.89
C ILE A 165 4.16 2.80 -14.17
N ALA A 166 5.21 2.24 -14.78
CA ALA A 166 5.05 1.36 -15.94
C ALA A 166 4.13 0.18 -15.63
N TYR A 167 4.30 -0.44 -14.45
CA TYR A 167 3.40 -1.49 -13.99
C TYR A 167 1.95 -1.00 -13.82
N LEU A 168 1.72 0.18 -13.24
CA LEU A 168 0.36 0.71 -13.07
C LEU A 168 -0.32 0.95 -14.43
N GLN A 169 0.40 1.49 -15.40
CA GLN A 169 -0.09 1.69 -16.76
C GLN A 169 -0.43 0.36 -17.44
N TRP A 170 0.48 -0.59 -17.38
CA TRP A 170 0.25 -1.93 -17.93
C TRP A 170 -0.97 -2.61 -17.28
N ALA A 171 -1.12 -2.51 -15.96
CA ALA A 171 -2.26 -3.09 -15.25
C ALA A 171 -3.58 -2.43 -15.63
N ALA A 172 -3.60 -1.11 -15.82
CA ALA A 172 -4.77 -0.36 -16.28
C ALA A 172 -5.20 -0.81 -17.69
N GLU A 173 -4.26 -0.96 -18.62
CA GLU A 173 -4.54 -1.46 -19.98
C GLU A 173 -5.16 -2.88 -19.93
N ARG A 174 -4.63 -3.76 -19.07
CA ARG A 174 -5.17 -5.11 -18.90
C ARG A 174 -6.55 -5.11 -18.26
N ALA A 175 -6.76 -4.26 -17.26
CA ALA A 175 -8.05 -4.09 -16.60
C ALA A 175 -9.13 -3.61 -17.60
N ALA A 176 -8.79 -2.60 -18.40
CA ALA A 176 -9.69 -2.08 -19.44
C ALA A 176 -10.05 -3.16 -20.48
N ALA A 177 -9.06 -3.93 -20.98
CA ALA A 177 -9.29 -5.02 -21.91
C ALA A 177 -10.19 -6.13 -21.35
N ALA A 178 -10.01 -6.46 -20.05
CA ALA A 178 -10.80 -7.48 -19.37
C ALA A 178 -12.11 -6.94 -18.75
N LYS A 179 -12.35 -5.63 -18.80
CA LYS A 179 -13.52 -4.94 -18.19
C LYS A 179 -13.62 -5.22 -16.68
N VAL A 180 -12.51 -5.12 -15.99
CA VAL A 180 -12.41 -5.31 -14.53
C VAL A 180 -11.70 -4.12 -13.89
N GLU A 181 -11.74 -4.03 -12.57
CA GLU A 181 -10.98 -3.05 -11.81
C GLU A 181 -9.47 -3.34 -11.86
N PRO A 182 -8.58 -2.32 -11.85
CA PRO A 182 -7.13 -2.51 -11.87
C PRO A 182 -6.59 -3.42 -10.77
N ASP A 183 -7.18 -3.38 -9.57
CA ASP A 183 -6.76 -4.24 -8.46
C ASP A 183 -7.15 -5.72 -8.64
N ALA A 184 -8.10 -6.03 -9.53
CA ALA A 184 -8.39 -7.41 -9.91
C ALA A 184 -7.22 -8.02 -10.70
N VAL A 185 -6.53 -7.21 -11.54
CA VAL A 185 -5.32 -7.63 -12.24
C VAL A 185 -4.18 -7.94 -11.24
N GLU A 186 -3.98 -7.06 -10.26
CA GLU A 186 -3.00 -7.28 -9.18
C GLU A 186 -3.33 -8.55 -8.38
N MET A 187 -4.60 -8.76 -8.03
CA MET A 187 -5.05 -9.95 -7.31
C MET A 187 -4.84 -11.24 -8.10
N ALA A 188 -5.10 -11.25 -9.41
CA ALA A 188 -4.84 -12.39 -10.27
C ALA A 188 -3.34 -12.72 -10.30
N LEU A 189 -2.48 -11.71 -10.47
CA LEU A 189 -1.04 -11.86 -10.37
C LEU A 189 -0.63 -12.43 -9.01
N PHE A 190 -1.18 -11.89 -7.91
CA PHE A 190 -0.85 -12.37 -6.57
C PHE A 190 -1.26 -13.83 -6.34
N ARG A 191 -2.38 -14.27 -6.87
CA ARG A 191 -2.87 -15.66 -6.77
C ARG A 191 -2.18 -16.60 -7.74
N GLY A 192 -1.70 -16.09 -8.87
CA GLY A 192 -1.14 -16.87 -9.98
C GLY A 192 -2.23 -17.36 -10.93
N ASP A 193 -3.36 -16.67 -10.94
CA ASP A 193 -4.43 -16.92 -11.88
C ASP A 193 -4.02 -16.41 -13.27
N SER A 194 -4.41 -17.12 -14.33
CA SER A 194 -4.28 -16.60 -15.70
C SER A 194 -5.22 -15.40 -15.85
N LEU A 195 -4.67 -14.27 -16.29
CA LEU A 195 -5.48 -13.17 -16.80
C LEU A 195 -6.07 -13.65 -18.14
N SER A 196 -7.23 -14.31 -18.07
CA SER A 196 -7.94 -14.74 -19.28
C SER A 196 -8.32 -13.48 -20.05
N SER A 197 -7.85 -13.42 -21.30
CA SER A 197 -8.25 -12.43 -22.33
C SER A 197 -9.67 -12.66 -22.77
#